data_a0ae32765e697305d7f517bea89b5ea2
#
_entry.id   a0ae32765e697305d7f517bea89b5ea2
#
_cell.length_a   1.000
_cell.length_b   1.000
_cell.length_c   1.000
_cell.angle_alpha   90.00
_cell.angle_beta   90.00
_cell.angle_gamma   90.00
#
_symmetry.space_group_name_H-M   'P 1'
#
loop_
_entity.id
_entity.type
_entity.pdbx_description
1 polymer ?
#
loop_
_entity_poly.entity_id
_entity_poly.type
_entity_poly.pdbx_seq_one_letter_code
_entity_poly.pdbx_strand_id
1 'polypeptide(L)'
;MVDFNMLKVGDALPERRYTATNVSLFCYNAAIWNPHRIHYDERYTTEVEKHPAVVIDGPLQGDWLSQAVVNWMGDEAVLASFGYSNRKASYLG
;
A
#
# COMPACT_ATOMS: atom_id res chain seq x y z
N MET A 1 -13.36 13.33 -15.29
CA MET A 1 -12.73 12.30 -16.14
C MET A 1 -11.36 12.75 -16.61
N VAL A 2 -10.42 11.83 -16.66
CA VAL A 2 -9.06 12.14 -17.11
C VAL A 2 -9.02 12.21 -18.64
N ASP A 3 -8.41 13.26 -19.18
CA ASP A 3 -8.21 13.39 -20.62
C ASP A 3 -6.82 12.85 -20.99
N PHE A 4 -6.78 11.69 -21.63
CA PHE A 4 -5.54 11.04 -22.03
C PHE A 4 -4.64 11.91 -22.90
N ASN A 5 -5.24 12.74 -23.73
CA ASN A 5 -4.48 13.61 -24.65
C ASN A 5 -3.70 14.70 -23.91
N MET A 6 -4.07 14.98 -22.66
CA MET A 6 -3.44 16.02 -21.84
C MET A 6 -2.42 15.46 -20.86
N LEU A 7 -2.27 14.13 -20.78
CA LEU A 7 -1.37 13.49 -19.83
C LEU A 7 0.07 13.52 -20.31
N LYS A 8 0.99 13.68 -19.36
CA LYS A 8 2.44 13.64 -19.60
C LYS A 8 3.10 12.77 -18.53
N VAL A 9 4.20 12.14 -18.90
CA VAL A 9 5.03 11.43 -17.93
C VAL A 9 5.53 12.44 -16.89
N GLY A 10 5.40 12.08 -15.62
CA GLY A 10 5.76 12.95 -14.50
C GLY A 10 4.60 13.75 -13.92
N ASP A 11 3.42 13.72 -14.55
CA ASP A 11 2.24 14.38 -13.98
C ASP A 11 1.91 13.81 -12.61
N ALA A 12 1.56 14.71 -11.68
CA ALA A 12 1.17 14.30 -10.32
C ALA A 12 -0.30 13.84 -10.29
N LEU A 13 -0.56 12.78 -9.52
CA LEU A 13 -1.92 12.34 -9.23
C LEU A 13 -2.45 13.07 -7.99
N PRO A 14 -3.78 13.13 -7.79
CA PRO A 14 -4.34 13.66 -6.56
C PRO A 14 -3.79 12.92 -5.34
N GLU A 15 -3.48 13.66 -4.28
CA GLU A 15 -3.01 13.07 -3.04
C GLU A 15 -4.11 12.21 -2.41
N ARG A 16 -3.72 11.03 -1.93
CA ARG A 16 -4.59 10.13 -1.19
C ARG A 16 -3.90 9.73 0.11
N ARG A 17 -4.68 9.59 1.17
CA ARG A 17 -4.17 9.21 2.48
C ARG A 17 -4.81 7.90 2.93
N TYR A 18 -3.99 7.02 3.45
CA TYR A 18 -4.42 5.75 4.00
C TYR A 18 -3.78 5.56 5.37
N THR A 19 -4.57 5.07 6.31
CA THR A 19 -4.08 4.79 7.66
C THR A 19 -4.24 3.32 7.96
N ALA A 20 -3.13 2.66 8.25
CA ALA A 20 -3.15 1.26 8.67
C ALA A 20 -3.38 1.19 10.19
N THR A 21 -4.17 0.20 10.61
CA THR A 21 -4.38 -0.13 12.01
C THR A 21 -3.99 -1.57 12.25
N ASN A 22 -3.86 -1.99 13.51
CA ASN A 22 -3.62 -3.39 13.85
C ASN A 22 -4.69 -4.30 13.25
N VAL A 23 -5.95 -3.86 13.29
CA VAL A 23 -7.07 -4.64 12.74
C VAL A 23 -6.96 -4.74 11.22
N SER A 24 -6.70 -3.62 10.54
CA SER A 24 -6.59 -3.65 9.08
C SER A 24 -5.43 -4.50 8.59
N LEU A 25 -4.28 -4.46 9.27
CA LEU A 25 -3.13 -5.29 8.93
C LEU A 25 -3.42 -6.77 9.17
N PHE A 26 -4.02 -7.10 10.30
CA PHE A 26 -4.39 -8.48 10.59
C PHE A 26 -5.34 -9.04 9.55
N CYS A 27 -6.40 -8.31 9.23
CA CYS A 27 -7.38 -8.73 8.22
C CYS A 27 -6.76 -8.84 6.83
N TYR A 28 -5.93 -7.89 6.44
CA TYR A 28 -5.26 -7.94 5.14
C TYR A 28 -4.37 -9.17 5.03
N ASN A 29 -3.53 -9.41 6.03
CA ASN A 29 -2.61 -10.56 6.02
C ASN A 29 -3.34 -11.88 6.07
N ALA A 30 -4.46 -11.97 6.78
CA ALA A 30 -5.31 -13.14 6.77
C ALA A 30 -5.88 -13.39 5.37
N ALA A 31 -6.33 -12.34 4.69
CA ALA A 31 -6.92 -12.45 3.35
C ALA A 31 -5.91 -12.92 2.31
N ILE A 32 -4.65 -12.49 2.39
CA ILE A 32 -3.62 -12.88 1.43
C ILE A 32 -2.78 -14.08 1.88
N TRP A 33 -3.11 -14.69 3.02
CA TRP A 33 -2.37 -15.83 3.58
C TRP A 33 -0.90 -15.51 3.85
N ASN A 34 -0.61 -14.32 4.36
CA ASN A 34 0.74 -13.94 4.76
C ASN A 34 0.89 -14.13 6.28
N PRO A 35 1.60 -15.16 6.74
CA PRO A 35 1.74 -15.43 8.17
C PRO A 35 2.90 -14.70 8.84
N HIS A 36 3.59 -13.80 8.15
CA HIS A 36 4.79 -13.16 8.71
C HIS A 36 4.43 -12.27 9.90
N ARG A 37 5.00 -12.58 11.04
CA ARG A 37 4.64 -11.99 12.33
C ARG A 37 4.92 -10.48 12.43
N ILE A 38 5.81 -9.94 11.62
CA ILE A 38 6.14 -8.50 11.66
C ILE A 38 4.94 -7.62 11.29
N HIS A 39 3.90 -8.20 10.68
CA HIS A 39 2.71 -7.44 10.25
C HIS A 39 1.56 -7.50 11.26
N TYR A 40 1.67 -8.26 12.35
CA TYR A 40 0.58 -8.35 13.33
C TYR A 40 1.04 -8.62 14.77
N ASP A 41 2.24 -9.12 14.99
CA ASP A 41 2.73 -9.45 16.32
C ASP A 41 3.72 -8.39 16.79
N GLU A 42 3.21 -7.42 17.54
CA GLU A 42 4.02 -6.28 17.99
C GLU A 42 5.21 -6.71 18.83
N ARG A 43 5.01 -7.62 19.76
CA ARG A 43 6.09 -8.08 20.65
C ARG A 43 7.21 -8.75 19.87
N TYR A 44 6.87 -9.67 18.98
CA TYR A 44 7.85 -10.33 18.12
C TYR A 44 8.58 -9.31 17.24
N THR A 45 7.83 -8.39 16.63
CA THR A 45 8.37 -7.39 15.71
C THR A 45 9.38 -6.48 16.40
N THR A 46 9.07 -6.02 17.61
CA THR A 46 9.94 -5.08 18.33
C THR A 46 11.06 -5.78 19.08
N GLU A 47 10.79 -6.92 19.72
CA GLU A 47 11.78 -7.59 20.58
C GLU A 47 12.70 -8.54 19.82
N VAL A 48 12.21 -9.23 18.79
CA VAL A 48 12.99 -10.21 18.04
C VAL A 48 13.56 -9.62 16.77
N GLU A 49 12.71 -8.99 15.93
CA GLU A 49 13.13 -8.41 14.65
C GLU A 49 13.67 -6.99 14.78
N LYS A 50 13.51 -6.37 15.94
CA LYS A 50 14.08 -5.06 16.27
C LYS A 50 13.55 -3.90 15.39
N HIS A 51 12.30 -4.01 14.95
CA HIS A 51 11.63 -2.89 14.30
C HIS A 51 11.03 -1.94 15.36
N PRO A 52 10.86 -0.65 15.04
CA PRO A 52 10.26 0.31 16.00
C PRO A 52 8.77 0.06 16.26
N ALA A 53 8.06 -0.59 15.34
CA ALA A 53 6.64 -0.90 15.45
C ALA A 53 6.26 -2.00 14.46
N VAL A 54 4.99 -2.39 14.45
CA VAL A 54 4.46 -3.33 13.46
C VAL A 54 4.66 -2.76 12.05
N VAL A 55 5.14 -3.60 11.15
CA VAL A 55 5.48 -3.19 9.77
C VAL A 55 4.26 -3.28 8.87
N ILE A 56 4.02 -2.21 8.10
CA ILE A 56 2.97 -2.20 7.08
C ILE A 56 3.47 -2.95 5.86
N ASP A 57 2.67 -3.91 5.37
CA ASP A 57 3.04 -4.76 4.25
C ASP A 57 3.33 -3.97 2.97
N GLY A 58 4.37 -4.39 2.26
CA GLY A 58 4.63 -3.90 0.90
C GLY A 58 3.44 -4.13 -0.04
N PRO A 59 2.86 -5.37 -0.09
CA PRO A 59 1.67 -5.62 -0.91
C PRO A 59 0.49 -4.71 -0.59
N LEU A 60 0.23 -4.40 0.67
CA LEU A 60 -0.84 -3.47 1.06
C LEU A 60 -0.58 -2.07 0.52
N GLN A 61 0.66 -1.59 0.62
CA GLN A 61 1.05 -0.30 0.07
C GLN A 61 0.90 -0.28 -1.45
N GLY A 62 1.25 -1.38 -2.13
CA GLY A 62 1.04 -1.54 -3.57
C GLY A 62 -0.43 -1.48 -3.95
N ASP A 63 -1.30 -2.12 -3.16
CA ASP A 63 -2.75 -2.08 -3.37
C ASP A 63 -3.30 -0.66 -3.21
N TRP A 64 -2.82 0.09 -2.22
CA TRP A 64 -3.20 1.49 -2.05
C TRP A 64 -2.79 2.34 -3.26
N LEU A 65 -1.58 2.13 -3.78
CA LEU A 65 -1.09 2.84 -4.97
C LEU A 65 -1.95 2.51 -6.19
N SER A 66 -2.25 1.24 -6.42
CA SER A 66 -3.07 0.83 -7.56
C SER A 66 -4.49 1.35 -7.45
N GLN A 67 -5.08 1.39 -6.25
CA GLN A 67 -6.39 1.98 -6.03
C GLN A 67 -6.40 3.49 -6.33
N ALA A 68 -5.36 4.20 -5.93
CA ALA A 68 -5.25 5.63 -6.21
C ALA A 68 -5.23 5.88 -7.72
N VAL A 69 -4.49 5.07 -8.47
CA VAL A 69 -4.42 5.18 -9.93
C VAL A 69 -5.77 4.85 -10.57
N VAL A 70 -6.39 3.73 -10.19
CA VAL A 70 -7.67 3.28 -10.76
C VAL A 70 -8.79 4.29 -10.48
N ASN A 71 -8.84 4.82 -9.27
CA ASN A 71 -9.86 5.82 -8.91
C ASN A 71 -9.66 7.14 -9.67
N TRP A 72 -8.40 7.51 -9.91
CA TRP A 72 -8.07 8.71 -10.67
C TRP A 72 -8.45 8.57 -12.14
N MET A 73 -8.13 7.44 -12.77
CA MET A 73 -8.36 7.28 -14.20
C MET A 73 -9.84 7.10 -14.59
N GLY A 74 -10.68 6.63 -13.68
CA GLY A 74 -12.12 6.48 -13.89
C GLY A 74 -12.51 5.22 -14.68
N ASP A 75 -13.81 5.10 -14.96
CA ASP A 75 -14.39 3.87 -15.51
C ASP A 75 -14.14 3.66 -17.00
N GLU A 76 -13.77 4.71 -17.73
CA GLU A 76 -13.58 4.64 -19.18
C GLU A 76 -12.14 4.32 -19.58
N ALA A 77 -11.27 4.10 -18.61
CA ALA A 77 -9.88 3.77 -18.85
C ALA A 77 -9.54 2.38 -18.32
N VAL A 78 -8.50 1.79 -18.87
CA VAL A 78 -8.00 0.47 -18.45
C VAL A 78 -6.53 0.59 -18.10
N LEU A 79 -6.17 0.08 -16.93
CA LEU A 79 -4.76 0.03 -16.49
C LEU A 79 -4.04 -1.08 -17.27
N ALA A 80 -3.08 -0.68 -18.12
CA ALA A 80 -2.34 -1.63 -18.95
C ALA A 80 -1.18 -2.28 -18.21
N SER A 81 -0.44 -1.49 -17.43
CA SER A 81 0.66 -2.01 -16.62
C SER A 81 0.87 -1.11 -15.39
N PHE A 82 1.43 -1.70 -14.35
CA PHE A 82 1.67 -1.01 -13.09
C PHE A 82 2.90 -1.61 -12.43
N GLY A 83 3.81 -0.77 -12.01
CA GLY A 83 5.01 -1.20 -11.30
C GLY A 83 5.33 -0.24 -10.16
N TYR A 84 5.89 -0.79 -9.10
CA TYR A 84 6.35 0.00 -7.96
C TYR A 84 7.47 -0.74 -7.23
N SER A 85 8.17 -0.04 -6.34
CA SER A 85 9.13 -0.68 -5.47
C SER A 85 9.07 -0.08 -4.07
N ASN A 86 9.19 -0.94 -3.06
CA ASN A 86 9.23 -0.53 -1.65
C ASN A 86 10.71 -0.36 -1.25
N ARG A 87 11.11 0.86 -0.94
CA ARG A 87 12.50 1.17 -0.62
C ARG A 87 12.74 1.44 0.87
N LYS A 88 11.68 1.66 1.63
CA LYS A 88 11.73 1.89 3.07
C LYS A 88 10.55 1.18 3.73
N ALA A 89 10.78 0.70 4.95
CA ALA A 89 9.69 0.17 5.76
C ALA A 89 8.80 1.31 6.27
N SER A 90 7.51 1.05 6.33
CA SER A 90 6.53 1.93 6.97
C SER A 90 5.95 1.22 8.19
N TYR A 91 5.64 1.96 9.24
CA TYR A 91 5.22 1.40 10.52
C TYR A 91 3.88 1.99 10.96
N LEU A 92 3.19 1.26 11.85
CA LEU A 92 1.98 1.78 12.51
C LEU A 92 2.34 2.97 13.40
N GLY A 93 1.50 4.00 13.32
CA GLY A 93 1.69 5.19 14.15
C GLY A 93 2.42 6.37 13.50
#